data_4679d94c9586532756ff05f27f700a48
#
_entry.id   4679d94c9586532756ff05f27f700a48
#
_cell.length_a   1.000
_cell.length_b   1.000
_cell.length_c   1.000
_cell.angle_alpha   90.00
_cell.angle_beta   90.00
_cell.angle_gamma   90.00
#
_symmetry.space_group_name_H-M   'P 1'
#
loop_
_entity.id
_entity.type
_entity.pdbx_description
1 polymer ?
#
loop_
_entity_poly.entity_id
_entity_poly.type
_entity_poly.pdbx_seq_one_letter_code
_entity_poly.pdbx_strand_id
1 'polypeptide(L)'
;MEEKYLLTCPVCENKNWSKIYRIDSWDIEECENCGFAKIDPLPPRGNRQLCYSKEEVVARNTKKKSFSRNLSRAAKRLFGKITKRNKSDIFYNKLRKYLPPKSKILDIGCGDGSFLQLAKNEFNCAGIEISEYLASLAGRIDGVSIRSGNFLNTDFKGETYDAITLISLLEHLDDPLGALSKCFSLLNENGILLLKTVNYGCINRKIKKAKWTGLRPPDHVVYFAPHNLSRVLKRCGFSKINVKAWPFNDNMYCDAIK
;
A
#
# COMPACT_ATOMS: atom_id res chain seq x y z
N MET A 1 4.34 1.26 25.83
CA MET A 1 5.27 0.66 24.82
C MET A 1 5.01 1.18 23.41
N GLU A 2 4.59 2.45 23.26
CA GLU A 2 4.02 2.97 21.99
C GLU A 2 5.00 3.74 21.07
N GLU A 3 6.20 4.07 21.54
CA GLU A 3 7.10 4.98 20.79
C GLU A 3 8.24 4.29 20.02
N LYS A 4 8.26 2.96 19.95
CA LYS A 4 9.47 2.23 19.54
C LYS A 4 9.65 1.96 18.03
N TYR A 5 8.62 2.10 17.21
CA TYR A 5 8.62 1.50 15.86
C TYR A 5 9.43 2.24 14.80
N LEU A 6 9.71 3.52 14.94
CA LEU A 6 10.53 4.28 13.99
C LEU A 6 11.62 5.14 14.63
N LEU A 7 12.08 4.80 15.84
CA LEU A 7 13.29 5.38 16.43
C LEU A 7 14.53 4.92 15.65
N THR A 8 14.51 3.68 15.18
CA THR A 8 15.52 3.12 14.28
C THR A 8 14.93 2.92 12.88
N CYS A 9 15.75 3.12 11.86
CA CYS A 9 15.34 2.90 10.48
C CYS A 9 15.00 1.42 10.24
N PRO A 10 13.78 1.09 9.77
CA PRO A 10 13.38 -0.30 9.55
C PRO A 10 14.15 -0.97 8.40
N VAL A 11 14.83 -0.17 7.56
CA VAL A 11 15.59 -0.66 6.41
C VAL A 11 17.03 -1.02 6.79
N CYS A 12 17.71 -0.18 7.62
CA CYS A 12 19.16 -0.32 7.86
C CYS A 12 19.57 -0.18 9.32
N GLU A 13 18.60 -0.06 10.24
CA GLU A 13 18.79 0.03 11.70
C GLU A 13 19.57 1.27 12.19
N ASN A 14 19.89 2.21 11.29
CA ASN A 14 20.48 3.48 11.65
C ASN A 14 19.53 4.29 12.55
N LYS A 15 20.10 5.05 13.49
CA LYS A 15 19.34 5.90 14.43
C LYS A 15 19.35 7.38 14.03
N ASN A 16 20.18 7.76 13.07
CA ASN A 16 20.34 9.15 12.67
C ASN A 16 19.36 9.51 11.55
N TRP A 17 18.64 10.61 11.81
CA TRP A 17 17.62 11.13 10.90
C TRP A 17 17.89 12.60 10.62
N SER A 18 17.75 13.00 9.36
CA SER A 18 17.84 14.39 8.93
C SER A 18 16.49 14.91 8.48
N LYS A 19 16.09 16.04 9.01
CA LYS A 19 14.87 16.74 8.58
C LYS A 19 15.07 17.34 7.19
N ILE A 20 14.22 16.91 6.23
CA ILE A 20 14.34 17.35 4.84
C ILE A 20 13.27 18.37 4.47
N TYR A 21 12.02 18.17 4.93
CA TYR A 21 10.91 19.07 4.66
C TYR A 21 10.05 19.26 5.90
N ARG A 22 9.32 20.38 5.95
CA ARG A 22 8.17 20.56 6.85
C ARG A 22 6.91 20.76 6.03
N ILE A 23 5.86 20.03 6.37
CA ILE A 23 4.54 20.11 5.72
C ILE A 23 3.52 20.19 6.84
N ASP A 24 2.88 21.36 6.98
CA ASP A 24 2.00 21.69 8.11
C ASP A 24 2.70 21.44 9.46
N SER A 25 2.17 20.56 10.29
CA SER A 25 2.71 20.21 11.61
C SER A 25 3.68 19.03 11.58
N TRP A 26 3.93 18.40 10.42
CA TRP A 26 4.82 17.23 10.30
C TRP A 26 6.14 17.54 9.64
N ASP A 27 7.21 17.02 10.23
CA ASP A 27 8.51 16.98 9.61
C ASP A 27 8.64 15.71 8.76
N ILE A 28 9.24 15.82 7.61
CA ILE A 28 9.68 14.67 6.81
C ILE A 28 11.14 14.45 7.14
N GLU A 29 11.43 13.33 7.77
CA GLU A 29 12.76 12.92 8.15
C GLU A 29 13.29 11.81 7.27
N GLU A 30 14.54 11.92 6.85
CA GLU A 30 15.22 10.95 6.00
C GLU A 30 16.36 10.28 6.78
N CYS A 31 16.44 8.96 6.72
CA CYS A 31 17.52 8.19 7.30
C CYS A 31 18.84 8.53 6.59
N GLU A 32 19.83 9.01 7.34
CA GLU A 32 21.14 9.47 6.82
C GLU A 32 21.92 8.35 6.11
N ASN A 33 21.69 7.09 6.48
CA ASN A 33 22.41 5.97 5.87
C ASN A 33 21.75 5.43 4.58
N CYS A 34 20.41 5.39 4.51
CA CYS A 34 19.76 4.71 3.39
C CYS A 34 18.72 5.52 2.65
N GLY A 35 18.39 6.74 3.11
CA GLY A 35 17.40 7.60 2.47
C GLY A 35 15.95 7.11 2.58
N PHE A 36 15.64 6.12 3.42
CA PHE A 36 14.25 5.82 3.82
C PHE A 36 13.69 7.01 4.58
N ALA A 37 12.43 7.40 4.32
CA ALA A 37 11.88 8.56 4.99
C ALA A 37 10.60 8.23 5.75
N LYS A 38 10.32 9.03 6.79
CA LYS A 38 9.13 8.98 7.64
C LYS A 38 8.62 10.37 7.96
N ILE A 39 7.42 10.46 8.52
CA ILE A 39 6.96 11.69 9.17
C ILE A 39 7.30 11.67 10.65
N ASP A 40 7.47 12.86 11.22
CA ASP A 40 7.65 13.08 12.66
C ASP A 40 6.86 14.33 13.11
N PRO A 41 6.08 14.26 14.22
CA PRO A 41 5.76 13.07 14.98
C PRO A 41 4.85 12.10 14.21
N LEU A 42 4.87 10.81 14.57
CA LEU A 42 3.89 9.88 14.07
C LEU A 42 2.51 10.21 14.66
N PRO A 43 1.45 10.22 13.85
CA PRO A 43 0.10 10.45 14.37
C PRO A 43 -0.31 9.33 15.33
N PRO A 44 -1.04 9.66 16.42
CA PRO A 44 -1.53 8.66 17.36
C PRO A 44 -2.32 7.56 16.64
N ARG A 45 -2.13 6.31 17.04
CA ARG A 45 -2.73 5.12 16.37
C ARG A 45 -4.25 5.19 16.24
N GLY A 46 -4.94 5.70 17.27
CA GLY A 46 -6.40 5.87 17.26
C GLY A 46 -6.90 6.85 16.18
N ASN A 47 -6.14 7.88 15.88
CA ASN A 47 -6.54 8.91 14.90
C ASN A 47 -6.48 8.40 13.45
N ARG A 48 -5.78 7.31 13.16
CA ARG A 48 -5.74 6.73 11.80
C ARG A 48 -7.01 5.99 11.44
N GLN A 49 -7.67 5.35 12.38
CA GLN A 49 -9.00 4.76 12.14
C GLN A 49 -10.01 5.84 11.76
N LEU A 50 -9.90 7.04 12.35
CA LEU A 50 -10.75 8.19 12.02
C LEU A 50 -10.54 8.67 10.57
N CYS A 51 -9.32 8.59 10.03
CA CYS A 51 -9.04 8.92 8.63
C CYS A 51 -9.75 8.01 7.61
N TYR A 52 -10.29 6.89 8.07
CA TYR A 52 -11.05 5.91 7.28
C TYR A 52 -12.49 5.77 7.77
N SER A 53 -12.99 6.73 8.55
CA SER A 53 -14.41 6.80 8.94
C SER A 53 -15.30 6.92 7.69
N LYS A 54 -16.58 6.57 7.85
CA LYS A 54 -17.57 6.68 6.75
C LYS A 54 -17.62 8.09 6.18
N GLU A 55 -17.61 9.11 7.05
CA GLU A 55 -17.67 10.52 6.71
C GLU A 55 -16.46 10.93 5.85
N GLU A 56 -15.26 10.57 6.27
CA GLU A 56 -14.01 10.84 5.52
C GLU A 56 -13.97 10.13 4.17
N VAL A 57 -14.36 8.86 4.12
CA VAL A 57 -14.40 8.09 2.88
C VAL A 57 -15.40 8.69 1.89
N VAL A 58 -16.58 9.08 2.36
CA VAL A 58 -17.61 9.75 1.54
C VAL A 58 -17.12 11.11 1.06
N ALA A 59 -16.50 11.92 1.95
CA ALA A 59 -15.95 13.23 1.59
C ALA A 59 -14.84 13.13 0.52
N ARG A 60 -13.93 12.17 0.64
CA ARG A 60 -12.88 11.92 -0.36
C ARG A 60 -13.46 11.53 -1.73
N ASN A 61 -14.49 10.71 -1.75
CA ASN A 61 -15.16 10.26 -2.98
C ASN A 61 -15.94 11.39 -3.67
N THR A 62 -16.57 12.27 -2.91
CA THR A 62 -17.28 13.45 -3.45
C THR A 62 -16.31 14.47 -4.05
N LYS A 63 -15.17 14.75 -3.39
CA LYS A 63 -14.10 15.62 -3.93
C LYS A 63 -13.53 15.05 -5.24
N LYS A 64 -13.27 13.74 -5.33
CA LYS A 64 -12.80 13.10 -6.59
C LYS A 64 -13.82 13.22 -7.72
N LYS A 65 -15.10 13.05 -7.45
CA LYS A 65 -16.17 13.20 -8.46
C LYS A 65 -16.31 14.64 -8.95
N SER A 66 -16.16 15.64 -8.08
CA SER A 66 -16.21 17.07 -8.43
C SER A 66 -15.03 17.45 -9.34
N PHE A 67 -13.81 17.10 -8.95
CA PHE A 67 -12.61 17.39 -9.75
C PHE A 67 -12.63 16.68 -11.13
N SER A 68 -13.13 15.46 -11.21
CA SER A 68 -13.25 14.71 -12.48
C SER A 68 -14.29 15.29 -13.43
N ARG A 69 -15.35 15.93 -12.93
CA ARG A 69 -16.40 16.56 -13.79
C ARG A 69 -15.89 17.82 -14.50
N ASN A 70 -15.01 18.59 -13.87
CA ASN A 70 -14.54 19.86 -14.42
C ASN A 70 -13.46 19.72 -15.49
N LEU A 71 -12.73 18.61 -15.56
CA LEU A 71 -11.61 18.42 -16.47
C LEU A 71 -11.90 17.64 -17.76
N SER A 72 -13.09 17.14 -18.00
CA SER A 72 -13.18 16.02 -18.91
C SER A 72 -14.27 15.95 -19.98
N ARG A 73 -15.10 16.97 -20.19
CA ARG A 73 -16.05 16.85 -21.32
C ARG A 73 -15.37 17.06 -22.69
N ALA A 74 -14.39 17.94 -22.81
CA ALA A 74 -13.66 18.16 -24.05
C ALA A 74 -12.55 17.13 -24.32
N ALA A 75 -11.76 16.78 -23.30
CA ALA A 75 -10.65 15.82 -23.43
C ALA A 75 -11.12 14.36 -23.64
N LYS A 76 -12.24 13.96 -23.06
CA LYS A 76 -12.79 12.60 -23.23
C LYS A 76 -13.33 12.35 -24.65
N ARG A 77 -13.70 13.41 -25.37
CA ARG A 77 -14.19 13.27 -26.77
C ARG A 77 -13.04 13.05 -27.76
N LEU A 78 -11.85 13.64 -27.52
CA LEU A 78 -10.70 13.50 -28.43
C LEU A 78 -9.80 12.29 -28.13
N PHE A 79 -9.71 11.82 -26.87
CA PHE A 79 -8.84 10.71 -26.47
C PHE A 79 -9.59 9.48 -25.94
N GLY A 80 -10.81 9.27 -26.37
CA GLY A 80 -11.78 8.34 -25.82
C GLY A 80 -11.51 6.84 -26.03
N LYS A 81 -10.30 6.40 -26.30
CA LYS A 81 -9.95 4.97 -26.38
C LYS A 81 -8.53 4.61 -25.97
N ILE A 82 -7.79 5.47 -25.29
CA ILE A 82 -6.59 5.01 -24.61
C ILE A 82 -7.04 4.44 -23.26
N THR A 83 -7.17 3.11 -23.24
CA THR A 83 -7.57 2.30 -22.09
C THR A 83 -6.85 2.79 -20.84
N LYS A 84 -7.58 3.40 -19.90
CA LYS A 84 -7.16 3.45 -18.49
C LYS A 84 -7.09 2.00 -18.02
N ARG A 85 -5.93 1.38 -18.15
CA ARG A 85 -5.65 0.13 -17.47
C ARG A 85 -5.91 0.39 -15.98
N ASN A 86 -6.99 -0.18 -15.46
CA ASN A 86 -7.29 -0.07 -14.04
C ASN A 86 -6.10 -0.62 -13.25
N LYS A 87 -5.77 0.03 -12.14
CA LYS A 87 -4.63 -0.43 -11.29
C LYS A 87 -4.84 -1.86 -10.83
N SER A 88 -6.08 -2.27 -10.58
CA SER A 88 -6.53 -3.64 -10.28
C SER A 88 -6.16 -4.63 -11.39
N ASP A 89 -6.21 -4.23 -12.66
CA ASP A 89 -5.89 -5.12 -13.78
C ASP A 89 -4.42 -5.54 -13.80
N ILE A 90 -3.52 -4.68 -13.30
CA ILE A 90 -2.08 -5.01 -13.22
C ILE A 90 -1.86 -6.15 -12.23
N PHE A 91 -2.47 -6.10 -11.06
CA PHE A 91 -2.35 -7.14 -10.03
C PHE A 91 -3.04 -8.43 -10.46
N TYR A 92 -4.24 -8.33 -10.98
CA TYR A 92 -4.98 -9.48 -11.52
C TYR A 92 -4.18 -10.21 -12.61
N ASN A 93 -3.64 -9.48 -13.59
CA ASN A 93 -2.81 -10.08 -14.63
C ASN A 93 -1.50 -10.70 -14.09
N LYS A 94 -0.93 -10.12 -13.04
CA LYS A 94 0.23 -10.72 -12.35
C LYS A 94 -0.16 -12.02 -11.65
N LEU A 95 -1.28 -12.04 -10.91
CA LEU A 95 -1.75 -13.25 -10.26
C LEU A 95 -1.92 -14.39 -11.28
N ARG A 96 -2.60 -14.13 -12.41
CA ARG A 96 -2.77 -15.11 -13.49
C ARG A 96 -1.47 -15.63 -14.08
N LYS A 97 -0.43 -14.80 -14.06
CA LYS A 97 0.91 -15.20 -14.56
C LYS A 97 1.62 -16.13 -13.58
N TYR A 98 1.42 -15.94 -12.29
CA TYR A 98 2.17 -16.64 -11.24
C TYR A 98 1.43 -17.85 -10.67
N LEU A 99 0.10 -17.84 -10.70
CA LEU A 99 -0.73 -18.77 -9.95
C LEU A 99 -1.77 -19.49 -10.81
N PRO A 100 -2.05 -20.76 -10.53
CA PRO A 100 -3.17 -21.47 -11.11
C PRO A 100 -4.52 -20.92 -10.60
N PRO A 101 -5.63 -21.16 -11.32
CA PRO A 101 -6.98 -20.86 -10.82
C PRO A 101 -7.25 -21.52 -9.46
N LYS A 102 -8.14 -20.90 -8.68
CA LYS A 102 -8.52 -21.33 -7.30
C LYS A 102 -7.42 -21.19 -6.24
N SER A 103 -6.25 -20.61 -6.57
CA SER A 103 -5.26 -20.24 -5.56
C SER A 103 -5.86 -19.31 -4.51
N LYS A 104 -5.39 -19.43 -3.26
CA LYS A 104 -5.83 -18.62 -2.12
C LYS A 104 -5.13 -17.28 -2.11
N ILE A 105 -5.87 -16.18 -2.11
CA ILE A 105 -5.35 -14.81 -2.14
C ILE A 105 -5.86 -14.03 -0.95
N LEU A 106 -4.96 -13.28 -0.29
CA LEU A 106 -5.30 -12.30 0.73
C LEU A 106 -4.97 -10.89 0.25
N ASP A 107 -5.97 -10.00 0.20
CA ASP A 107 -5.78 -8.57 -0.04
C ASP A 107 -5.78 -7.81 1.29
N ILE A 108 -4.65 -7.22 1.65
CA ILE A 108 -4.50 -6.48 2.91
C ILE A 108 -4.76 -5.01 2.64
N GLY A 109 -5.70 -4.42 3.40
CA GLY A 109 -6.24 -3.09 3.12
C GLY A 109 -7.12 -3.09 1.88
N CYS A 110 -8.02 -4.06 1.79
CA CYS A 110 -8.82 -4.33 0.59
C CYS A 110 -9.84 -3.23 0.24
N GLY A 111 -10.03 -2.24 1.11
CA GLY A 111 -10.96 -1.15 0.90
C GLY A 111 -12.39 -1.64 0.68
N ASP A 112 -13.05 -1.14 -0.36
CA ASP A 112 -14.40 -1.55 -0.76
C ASP A 112 -14.45 -2.91 -1.50
N GLY A 113 -13.33 -3.61 -1.61
CA GLY A 113 -13.20 -4.91 -2.26
C GLY A 113 -13.14 -4.86 -3.79
N SER A 114 -12.93 -3.69 -4.40
CA SER A 114 -12.93 -3.55 -5.87
C SER A 114 -11.93 -4.48 -6.57
N PHE A 115 -10.76 -4.74 -5.97
CA PHE A 115 -9.79 -5.69 -6.50
C PHE A 115 -10.28 -7.14 -6.34
N LEU A 116 -10.83 -7.49 -5.19
CA LEU A 116 -11.35 -8.82 -4.90
C LEU A 116 -12.55 -9.17 -5.79
N GLN A 117 -13.41 -8.19 -6.08
CA GLN A 117 -14.52 -8.34 -7.04
C GLN A 117 -14.03 -8.73 -8.44
N LEU A 118 -12.85 -8.25 -8.86
CA LEU A 118 -12.24 -8.64 -10.13
C LEU A 118 -11.63 -10.04 -10.06
N ALA A 119 -10.97 -10.38 -8.94
CA ALA A 119 -10.18 -11.59 -8.79
C ALA A 119 -11.00 -12.85 -8.46
N LYS A 120 -12.16 -12.70 -7.82
CA LYS A 120 -12.97 -13.79 -7.24
C LYS A 120 -13.43 -14.86 -8.23
N ASN A 121 -13.57 -14.52 -9.51
CA ASN A 121 -14.04 -15.49 -10.52
C ASN A 121 -12.97 -16.54 -10.85
N GLU A 122 -11.72 -16.27 -10.53
CA GLU A 122 -10.59 -17.14 -10.85
C GLU A 122 -9.86 -17.65 -9.59
N PHE A 123 -9.94 -16.91 -8.47
CA PHE A 123 -9.19 -17.17 -7.24
C PHE A 123 -10.10 -17.26 -6.02
N ASN A 124 -9.63 -17.98 -4.99
CA ASN A 124 -10.26 -18.02 -3.67
C ASN A 124 -9.80 -16.77 -2.90
N CYS A 125 -10.65 -15.76 -2.82
CA CYS A 125 -10.30 -14.44 -2.33
C CYS A 125 -10.70 -14.23 -0.88
N ALA A 126 -9.76 -13.70 -0.09
CA ALA A 126 -9.99 -13.14 1.23
C ALA A 126 -9.46 -11.71 1.28
N GLY A 127 -10.02 -10.88 2.17
CA GLY A 127 -9.56 -9.53 2.42
C GLY A 127 -9.58 -9.17 3.89
N ILE A 128 -8.73 -8.21 4.27
CA ILE A 128 -8.78 -7.56 5.59
C ILE A 128 -8.75 -6.05 5.42
N GLU A 129 -9.63 -5.35 6.14
CA GLU A 129 -9.77 -3.89 6.06
C GLU A 129 -9.99 -3.32 7.46
N ILE A 130 -9.27 -2.24 7.80
CA ILE A 130 -9.36 -1.60 9.11
C ILE A 130 -10.62 -0.73 9.26
N SER A 131 -11.13 -0.18 8.16
CA SER A 131 -12.37 0.58 8.13
C SER A 131 -13.56 -0.35 8.14
N GLU A 132 -14.34 -0.36 9.23
CA GLU A 132 -15.57 -1.15 9.34
C GLU A 132 -16.55 -0.84 8.21
N TYR A 133 -16.64 0.44 7.82
CA TYR A 133 -17.49 0.86 6.72
C TYR A 133 -17.06 0.25 5.38
N LEU A 134 -15.77 0.33 5.04
CA LEU A 134 -15.25 -0.25 3.79
C LEU A 134 -15.32 -1.78 3.83
N ALA A 135 -14.97 -2.40 4.96
CA ALA A 135 -15.10 -3.83 5.16
C ALA A 135 -16.56 -4.31 4.97
N SER A 136 -17.54 -3.54 5.45
CA SER A 136 -18.95 -3.85 5.24
C SER A 136 -19.38 -3.78 3.78
N LEU A 137 -18.77 -2.89 2.99
CA LEU A 137 -19.01 -2.83 1.53
C LEU A 137 -18.37 -4.03 0.83
N ALA A 138 -17.12 -4.35 1.14
CA ALA A 138 -16.42 -5.50 0.60
C ALA A 138 -17.11 -6.83 0.96
N GLY A 139 -17.66 -6.94 2.18
CA GLY A 139 -18.39 -8.12 2.65
C GLY A 139 -19.69 -8.42 1.90
N ARG A 140 -20.17 -7.50 1.05
CA ARG A 140 -21.33 -7.73 0.16
C ARG A 140 -20.95 -8.47 -1.13
N ILE A 141 -19.67 -8.74 -1.34
CA ILE A 141 -19.18 -9.42 -2.53
C ILE A 141 -19.31 -10.93 -2.32
N ASP A 142 -20.23 -11.56 -3.02
CA ASP A 142 -20.45 -12.99 -2.94
C ASP A 142 -19.17 -13.79 -3.25
N GLY A 143 -18.89 -14.82 -2.44
CA GLY A 143 -17.75 -15.70 -2.61
C GLY A 143 -16.41 -15.12 -2.15
N VAL A 144 -16.41 -13.98 -1.41
CA VAL A 144 -15.21 -13.37 -0.84
C VAL A 144 -15.33 -13.33 0.68
N SER A 145 -14.28 -13.77 1.40
CA SER A 145 -14.20 -13.70 2.86
C SER A 145 -13.55 -12.41 3.31
N ILE A 146 -14.25 -11.56 4.07
CA ILE A 146 -13.75 -10.27 4.56
C ILE A 146 -13.65 -10.27 6.08
N ARG A 147 -12.50 -9.81 6.58
CA ARG A 147 -12.25 -9.51 8.00
C ARG A 147 -12.19 -8.00 8.20
N SER A 148 -12.90 -7.50 9.22
CA SER A 148 -12.73 -6.13 9.69
C SER A 148 -11.70 -6.10 10.82
N GLY A 149 -10.70 -5.23 10.74
CA GLY A 149 -9.70 -5.06 11.79
C GLY A 149 -8.31 -4.69 11.31
N ASN A 150 -7.42 -4.50 12.30
CA ASN A 150 -6.01 -4.19 12.02
C ASN A 150 -5.28 -5.48 11.65
N PHE A 151 -4.66 -5.49 10.47
CA PHE A 151 -3.89 -6.63 9.96
C PHE A 151 -2.81 -7.11 10.95
N LEU A 152 -2.05 -6.19 11.56
CA LEU A 152 -0.98 -6.55 12.48
C LEU A 152 -1.48 -7.28 13.72
N ASN A 153 -2.68 -6.94 14.20
CA ASN A 153 -3.27 -7.49 15.43
C ASN A 153 -4.18 -8.71 15.18
N THR A 154 -4.52 -9.00 13.92
CA THR A 154 -5.44 -10.10 13.58
C THR A 154 -4.71 -11.42 13.63
N ASP A 155 -5.28 -12.41 14.34
CA ASP A 155 -4.84 -13.81 14.30
C ASP A 155 -5.48 -14.52 13.09
N PHE A 156 -4.64 -15.07 12.23
CA PHE A 156 -5.06 -15.84 11.06
C PHE A 156 -5.18 -17.35 11.32
N LYS A 157 -4.99 -17.79 12.58
CA LYS A 157 -5.25 -19.18 13.03
C LYS A 157 -4.58 -20.26 12.16
N GLY A 158 -3.35 -20.01 11.71
CA GLY A 158 -2.60 -20.92 10.85
C GLY A 158 -3.01 -20.92 9.37
N GLU A 159 -3.91 -20.03 8.96
CA GLU A 159 -4.21 -19.86 7.53
C GLU A 159 -2.99 -19.40 6.75
N THR A 160 -2.83 -19.94 5.55
CA THR A 160 -1.79 -19.54 4.61
C THR A 160 -2.36 -19.26 3.23
N TYR A 161 -1.60 -18.51 2.43
CA TYR A 161 -2.04 -17.98 1.14
C TYR A 161 -0.98 -18.19 0.06
N ASP A 162 -1.42 -18.37 -1.19
CA ASP A 162 -0.53 -18.49 -2.36
C ASP A 162 -0.09 -17.12 -2.86
N ALA A 163 -0.92 -16.10 -2.63
CA ALA A 163 -0.54 -14.71 -2.83
C ALA A 163 -1.10 -13.79 -1.76
N ILE A 164 -0.32 -12.72 -1.49
CA ILE A 164 -0.76 -11.59 -0.66
C ILE A 164 -0.60 -10.32 -1.49
N THR A 165 -1.59 -9.43 -1.43
CA THR A 165 -1.55 -8.12 -2.10
C THR A 165 -1.58 -6.98 -1.09
N LEU A 166 -0.72 -5.96 -1.29
CA LEU A 166 -0.72 -4.68 -0.58
C LEU A 166 -0.81 -3.56 -1.62
N ILE A 167 -2.02 -3.07 -1.89
CA ILE A 167 -2.25 -2.09 -2.96
C ILE A 167 -2.40 -0.69 -2.38
N SER A 168 -1.32 0.10 -2.33
CA SER A 168 -1.29 1.44 -1.70
C SER A 168 -1.66 1.38 -0.22
N LEU A 169 -1.01 0.51 0.50
CA LEU A 169 -1.16 0.33 1.95
C LEU A 169 0.14 0.57 2.70
N LEU A 170 1.29 0.11 2.16
CA LEU A 170 2.57 0.12 2.88
C LEU A 170 2.96 1.52 3.37
N GLU A 171 2.67 2.55 2.58
CA GLU A 171 2.92 3.96 2.91
C GLU A 171 2.12 4.47 4.10
N HIS A 172 1.06 3.76 4.48
CA HIS A 172 0.17 4.11 5.59
C HIS A 172 0.51 3.39 6.90
N LEU A 173 1.45 2.44 6.88
CA LEU A 173 1.77 1.61 8.05
C LEU A 173 2.88 2.22 8.89
N ASP A 174 2.67 2.29 10.20
CA ASP A 174 3.68 2.71 11.18
C ASP A 174 4.69 1.61 11.51
N ASP A 175 4.33 0.35 11.28
CA ASP A 175 5.22 -0.80 11.37
C ASP A 175 5.28 -1.56 10.03
N PRO A 176 5.95 -1.00 9.02
CA PRO A 176 6.05 -1.64 7.71
C PRO A 176 6.88 -2.92 7.74
N LEU A 177 7.90 -3.01 8.63
CA LEU A 177 8.72 -4.21 8.78
C LEU A 177 7.91 -5.36 9.38
N GLY A 178 7.17 -5.11 10.47
CA GLY A 178 6.28 -6.10 11.07
C GLY A 178 5.20 -6.58 10.10
N ALA A 179 4.63 -5.66 9.31
CA ALA A 179 3.63 -6.02 8.30
C ALA A 179 4.21 -6.92 7.20
N LEU A 180 5.39 -6.60 6.67
CA LEU A 180 6.05 -7.41 5.64
C LEU A 180 6.51 -8.76 6.18
N SER A 181 7.01 -8.82 7.43
CA SER A 181 7.36 -10.08 8.10
C SER A 181 6.13 -10.96 8.32
N LYS A 182 4.99 -10.36 8.69
CA LYS A 182 3.72 -11.08 8.81
C LYS A 182 3.21 -11.58 7.47
N CYS A 183 3.33 -10.79 6.40
CA CYS A 183 3.02 -11.28 5.05
C CYS A 183 3.88 -12.50 4.69
N PHE A 184 5.18 -12.45 4.99
CA PHE A 184 6.08 -13.57 4.74
C PHE A 184 5.64 -14.84 5.49
N SER A 185 5.27 -14.72 6.77
CA SER A 185 4.81 -15.88 7.57
C SER A 185 3.51 -16.48 7.05
N LEU A 186 2.58 -15.65 6.52
CA LEU A 186 1.28 -16.08 6.00
C LEU A 186 1.35 -16.64 4.58
N LEU A 187 2.43 -16.44 3.85
CA LEU A 187 2.58 -17.03 2.52
C LEU A 187 2.96 -18.51 2.59
N ASN A 188 2.42 -19.31 1.69
CA ASN A 188 2.88 -20.65 1.39
C ASN A 188 4.32 -20.61 0.85
N GLU A 189 5.02 -21.75 0.88
CA GLU A 189 6.31 -21.88 0.19
C GLU A 189 6.14 -21.58 -1.32
N ASN A 190 7.04 -20.76 -1.87
CA ASN A 190 6.94 -20.19 -3.22
C ASN A 190 5.73 -19.25 -3.42
N GLY A 191 5.03 -18.87 -2.35
CA GLY A 191 3.96 -17.87 -2.41
C GLY A 191 4.48 -16.48 -2.77
N ILE A 192 3.62 -15.66 -3.37
CA ILE A 192 4.01 -14.37 -3.92
C ILE A 192 3.40 -13.20 -3.17
N LEU A 193 4.23 -12.21 -2.84
CA LEU A 193 3.80 -10.89 -2.41
C LEU A 193 3.73 -9.95 -3.62
N LEU A 194 2.58 -9.35 -3.87
CA LEU A 194 2.39 -8.28 -4.85
C LEU A 194 2.12 -6.95 -4.13
N LEU A 195 2.94 -5.96 -4.40
CA LEU A 195 2.89 -4.70 -3.66
C LEU A 195 2.92 -3.50 -4.61
N LYS A 196 2.16 -2.45 -4.24
CA LYS A 196 2.24 -1.12 -4.82
C LYS A 196 2.31 -0.09 -3.71
N THR A 197 3.27 0.83 -3.82
CA THR A 197 3.40 1.97 -2.90
C THR A 197 3.94 3.19 -3.63
N VAL A 198 4.04 4.34 -2.95
CA VAL A 198 4.64 5.55 -3.51
C VAL A 198 6.15 5.36 -3.74
N ASN A 199 6.66 5.94 -4.82
CA ASN A 199 8.07 5.88 -5.19
C ASN A 199 8.80 7.13 -4.70
N TYR A 200 9.38 7.08 -3.51
CA TYR A 200 10.15 8.20 -2.95
C TYR A 200 11.42 8.51 -3.75
N GLY A 201 11.94 7.56 -4.52
CA GLY A 201 13.10 7.73 -5.39
C GLY A 201 12.80 8.41 -6.73
N CYS A 202 11.55 8.75 -7.06
CA CYS A 202 11.18 9.28 -8.37
C CYS A 202 11.72 10.71 -8.64
N ILE A 203 11.90 11.03 -9.91
CA ILE A 203 12.37 12.36 -10.35
C ILE A 203 11.34 13.42 -10.00
N ASN A 204 10.04 13.13 -10.11
CA ASN A 204 8.98 14.08 -9.75
C ASN A 204 9.13 14.59 -8.31
N ARG A 205 9.48 13.72 -7.34
CA ARG A 205 9.76 14.14 -5.95
C ARG A 205 10.98 15.07 -5.89
N LYS A 206 12.05 14.73 -6.58
CA LYS A 206 13.29 15.54 -6.57
C LYS A 206 13.04 16.95 -7.11
N ILE A 207 12.20 17.08 -8.14
CA ILE A 207 11.82 18.38 -8.74
C ILE A 207 10.83 19.13 -7.86
N LYS A 208 9.74 18.48 -7.43
CA LYS A 208 8.64 19.12 -6.69
C LYS A 208 8.93 19.32 -5.20
N LYS A 209 9.92 18.60 -4.65
CA LYS A 209 10.34 18.67 -3.25
C LYS A 209 9.14 18.53 -2.30
N ALA A 210 8.94 19.46 -1.37
CA ALA A 210 7.81 19.44 -0.43
C ALA A 210 6.42 19.49 -1.11
N LYS A 211 6.33 19.95 -2.36
CA LYS A 211 5.08 20.00 -3.14
C LYS A 211 4.77 18.71 -3.90
N TRP A 212 5.58 17.66 -3.73
CA TRP A 212 5.32 16.38 -4.39
C TRP A 212 4.06 15.73 -3.79
N THR A 213 3.14 15.30 -4.68
CA THR A 213 1.83 14.76 -4.29
C THR A 213 1.89 13.41 -3.56
N GLY A 214 3.05 12.76 -3.54
CA GLY A 214 3.30 11.57 -2.74
C GLY A 214 3.52 11.85 -1.25
N LEU A 215 3.92 13.09 -0.89
CA LEU A 215 4.02 13.54 0.50
C LEU A 215 2.62 13.99 0.96
N ARG A 216 1.97 13.19 1.78
CA ARG A 216 0.61 13.44 2.28
C ARG A 216 0.50 13.14 3.78
N PRO A 217 1.26 13.84 4.64
CA PRO A 217 1.04 13.67 6.07
C PRO A 217 -0.37 14.16 6.47
N PRO A 218 -1.01 13.59 7.47
CA PRO A 218 -0.60 12.39 8.23
C PRO A 218 -0.97 11.05 7.58
N ASP A 219 -1.53 11.06 6.37
CA ASP A 219 -2.05 9.86 5.68
C ASP A 219 -0.91 8.92 5.25
N HIS A 220 0.14 9.45 4.62
CA HIS A 220 1.36 8.72 4.32
C HIS A 220 2.40 8.97 5.41
N VAL A 221 2.82 7.92 6.08
CA VAL A 221 3.72 8.01 7.24
C VAL A 221 5.14 7.53 6.95
N VAL A 222 5.30 6.67 5.93
CA VAL A 222 6.62 6.15 5.51
C VAL A 222 6.78 6.21 4.01
N TYR A 223 8.03 6.35 3.56
CA TYR A 223 8.36 6.55 2.15
C TYR A 223 9.57 5.71 1.77
N PHE A 224 9.36 4.78 0.85
CA PHE A 224 10.41 3.90 0.34
C PHE A 224 10.90 4.36 -1.04
N ALA A 225 12.21 4.33 -1.24
CA ALA A 225 12.80 4.27 -2.56
C ALA A 225 12.92 2.79 -3.01
N PRO A 226 13.11 2.48 -4.30
CA PRO A 226 13.18 1.10 -4.79
C PRO A 226 14.21 0.22 -4.06
N HIS A 227 15.41 0.76 -3.77
CA HIS A 227 16.46 0.05 -3.06
C HIS A 227 16.11 -0.21 -1.59
N ASN A 228 15.41 0.73 -0.92
CA ASN A 228 14.94 0.54 0.45
C ASN A 228 13.90 -0.59 0.52
N LEU A 229 12.95 -0.61 -0.42
CA LEU A 229 11.93 -1.65 -0.50
C LEU A 229 12.56 -3.02 -0.74
N SER A 230 13.50 -3.12 -1.67
CA SER A 230 14.24 -4.38 -1.89
C SER A 230 15.00 -4.85 -0.65
N ARG A 231 15.64 -3.92 0.07
CA ARG A 231 16.42 -4.25 1.27
C ARG A 231 15.54 -4.74 2.41
N VAL A 232 14.41 -4.07 2.68
CA VAL A 232 13.49 -4.50 3.75
C VAL A 232 12.84 -5.82 3.44
N LEU A 233 12.47 -6.09 2.18
CA LEU A 233 11.91 -7.38 1.76
C LEU A 233 12.93 -8.53 1.93
N LYS A 234 14.20 -8.31 1.57
CA LYS A 234 15.27 -9.29 1.84
C LYS A 234 15.41 -9.60 3.35
N ARG A 235 15.33 -8.59 4.20
CA ARG A 235 15.37 -8.76 5.66
C ARG A 235 14.19 -9.58 6.18
N CYS A 236 13.03 -9.49 5.54
CA CYS A 236 11.85 -10.31 5.88
C CYS A 236 11.94 -11.76 5.36
N GLY A 237 12.99 -12.11 4.59
CA GLY A 237 13.17 -13.46 4.05
C GLY A 237 12.78 -13.64 2.59
N PHE A 238 12.18 -12.63 1.95
CA PHE A 238 11.77 -12.74 0.54
C PHE A 238 12.96 -12.94 -0.40
N SER A 239 12.78 -13.83 -1.37
CA SER A 239 13.68 -14.08 -2.50
C SER A 239 13.10 -13.49 -3.80
N LYS A 240 13.87 -13.53 -4.89
CA LYS A 240 13.44 -13.12 -6.24
C LYS A 240 12.64 -11.80 -6.27
N ILE A 241 13.15 -10.80 -5.59
CA ILE A 241 12.52 -9.49 -5.44
C ILE A 241 12.67 -8.68 -6.74
N ASN A 242 11.56 -8.26 -7.32
CA ASN A 242 11.51 -7.49 -8.55
C ASN A 242 10.74 -6.18 -8.31
N VAL A 243 11.47 -5.08 -8.10
CA VAL A 243 10.89 -3.75 -7.92
C VAL A 243 10.89 -3.00 -9.26
N LYS A 244 9.70 -2.70 -9.77
CA LYS A 244 9.50 -1.89 -10.98
C LYS A 244 9.16 -0.47 -10.62
N ALA A 245 10.09 0.43 -10.87
CA ALA A 245 9.98 1.86 -10.61
C ALA A 245 10.47 2.64 -11.83
N TRP A 246 9.61 3.45 -12.42
CA TRP A 246 9.99 4.33 -13.52
C TRP A 246 10.34 5.72 -12.98
N PRO A 247 11.34 6.40 -13.56
CA PRO A 247 11.85 7.67 -13.04
C PRO A 247 10.79 8.75 -12.81
N PHE A 248 9.81 8.86 -13.70
CA PHE A 248 8.73 9.86 -13.64
C PHE A 248 7.41 9.30 -13.08
N ASN A 249 7.40 8.06 -12.57
CA ASN A 249 6.20 7.49 -11.95
C ASN A 249 6.26 7.66 -10.43
N ASP A 250 5.25 8.30 -9.89
CA ASP A 250 5.08 8.52 -8.45
C ASP A 250 4.77 7.24 -7.66
N ASN A 251 4.57 6.12 -8.35
CA ASN A 251 4.35 4.81 -7.74
C ASN A 251 5.39 3.81 -8.23
N MET A 252 5.69 2.84 -7.39
CA MET A 252 6.45 1.64 -7.72
C MET A 252 5.62 0.39 -7.42
N TYR A 253 5.97 -0.69 -8.11
CA TYR A 253 5.33 -1.99 -8.01
C TYR A 253 6.39 -3.02 -7.66
N CYS A 254 6.05 -3.98 -6.82
CA CYS A 254 6.96 -5.04 -6.45
C CYS A 254 6.26 -6.38 -6.51
N ASP A 255 6.98 -7.38 -6.98
CA ASP A 255 6.70 -8.80 -6.82
C ASP A 255 7.88 -9.44 -6.09
N ALA A 256 7.59 -10.20 -5.03
CA ALA A 256 8.59 -10.91 -4.24
C ALA A 256 8.08 -12.30 -3.87
N ILE A 257 8.96 -13.30 -3.89
CA ILE A 257 8.63 -14.70 -3.63
C ILE A 257 9.20 -15.09 -2.27
N LYS A 258 8.41 -15.84 -1.48
CA LYS A 258 8.84 -16.48 -0.25
C LYS A 258 9.86 -17.58 -0.52
#